data_ad8c957fee3eed552628e3a52b70e43c
#
_entry.id   ad8c957fee3eed552628e3a52b70e43c
#
_cell.length_a   1.000
_cell.length_b   1.000
_cell.length_c   1.000
_cell.angle_alpha   90.00
_cell.angle_beta   90.00
_cell.angle_gamma   90.00
#
_symmetry.space_group_name_H-M   'P 1'
#
loop_
_entity.id
_entity.type
_entity.pdbx_description
1 polymer ?
#
loop_
_entity_poly.entity_id
_entity_poly.type
_entity_poly.pdbx_seq_one_letter_code
_entity_poly.pdbx_strand_id
1 'polypeptide(L)'
;MPNGIVRTAVQAGSQGCVTLPIGKNEVFFKPSVVKSALPDPKTLPWPMGDILPAGDLPAEIDIAKLKHAVETAFDPAGMTAAFVVTYKGRIIAERYGENITHMTPLESWSMGKSLSGTLMGILIKQGAYELWQPAPIPEWQTPGDPRAKIRIADILHMSSGLRIIAPQDPDYNPNGPYPDHLYLYTGSVDSFKYAATRPLQWPPATVGRYRNTDPVLTNYLVRLAAEKRNEDYHSFPQRALFDKIGVRNIVLDTDPYGNFLTHGYELATGRDWARIANLYLQDGVWNGERLLPEGYVKFVSTLAPAWAADKRPIYGALFWLNGDGRYPAPKETYIMAGVGGQQVLMIPAHQLAIVRLGHYKGAGPGIQALRKAVGILMEAIPQVNK
;
A
#
# COMPACT_ATOMS: atom_id res chain seq x y z
N MET A 1 -9.61 -9.27 -26.44
CA MET A 1 -10.50 -8.12 -26.64
C MET A 1 -11.32 -8.38 -27.88
N PRO A 2 -12.65 -8.39 -27.85
CA PRO A 2 -13.47 -8.86 -28.97
C PRO A 2 -13.41 -8.01 -30.23
N ASN A 3 -12.91 -6.78 -30.18
CA ASN A 3 -13.05 -5.81 -31.28
C ASN A 3 -11.72 -5.27 -31.84
N GLY A 4 -10.60 -5.94 -31.64
CA GLY A 4 -9.31 -5.53 -32.23
C GLY A 4 -8.79 -4.15 -31.78
N ILE A 5 -9.28 -3.63 -30.63
CA ILE A 5 -8.79 -2.35 -30.09
C ILE A 5 -7.39 -2.60 -29.52
N VAL A 6 -6.39 -2.03 -30.17
CA VAL A 6 -5.02 -1.99 -29.69
C VAL A 6 -4.88 -0.86 -28.67
N ARG A 7 -4.39 -1.19 -27.46
CA ARG A 7 -3.94 -0.22 -26.49
C ARG A 7 -2.45 -0.08 -26.54
N THR A 8 -1.97 1.14 -26.50
CA THR A 8 -0.54 1.47 -26.47
C THR A 8 -0.14 1.85 -25.05
N ALA A 9 1.04 1.42 -24.62
CA ALA A 9 1.69 1.90 -23.41
C ALA A 9 3.09 2.38 -23.75
N VAL A 10 3.60 3.36 -23.01
CA VAL A 10 4.94 3.92 -23.19
C VAL A 10 5.70 3.92 -21.87
N GLN A 11 7.01 3.70 -21.95
CA GLN A 11 7.88 3.87 -20.78
C GLN A 11 8.08 5.38 -20.52
N ALA A 12 7.65 5.86 -19.36
CA ALA A 12 7.65 7.28 -19.00
C ALA A 12 8.65 7.57 -17.86
N GLY A 13 9.94 7.50 -18.14
CA GLY A 13 10.98 7.75 -17.14
C GLY A 13 10.86 6.81 -15.93
N SER A 14 10.90 7.35 -14.71
CA SER A 14 10.68 6.59 -13.47
C SER A 14 9.20 6.41 -13.12
N GLN A 15 8.26 6.94 -13.93
CA GLN A 15 6.81 6.82 -13.75
C GLN A 15 6.24 5.55 -14.41
N GLY A 16 7.13 4.60 -14.72
CA GLY A 16 6.77 3.25 -15.15
C GLY A 16 6.20 3.15 -16.56
N CYS A 17 5.32 2.17 -16.76
CA CYS A 17 4.70 1.85 -18.04
C CYS A 17 3.28 2.42 -18.12
N VAL A 18 3.14 3.58 -18.75
CA VAL A 18 1.90 4.35 -18.80
C VAL A 18 1.03 3.92 -19.97
N THR A 19 -0.18 3.42 -19.69
CA THR A 19 -1.17 3.08 -20.71
C THR A 19 -1.84 4.36 -21.25
N LEU A 20 -1.80 4.54 -22.58
CA LEU A 20 -2.30 5.73 -23.24
C LEU A 20 -3.79 5.65 -23.60
N PRO A 21 -4.48 6.80 -23.72
CA PRO A 21 -5.80 6.84 -24.33
C PRO A 21 -5.74 6.37 -25.80
N ILE A 22 -6.86 5.82 -26.30
CA ILE A 22 -6.96 5.33 -27.66
C ILE A 22 -6.63 6.45 -28.64
N GLY A 23 -5.76 6.17 -29.61
CA GLY A 23 -5.33 7.12 -30.63
C GLY A 23 -4.28 8.15 -30.17
N LYS A 24 -3.74 7.98 -28.95
CA LYS A 24 -2.61 8.77 -28.47
C LYS A 24 -1.34 7.92 -28.44
N ASN A 25 -0.19 8.56 -28.62
CA ASN A 25 1.14 7.94 -28.68
C ASN A 25 2.14 8.55 -27.69
N GLU A 26 1.71 9.51 -26.87
CA GLU A 26 2.53 10.16 -25.84
C GLU A 26 1.71 10.48 -24.59
N VAL A 27 2.39 10.67 -23.47
CA VAL A 27 1.81 11.12 -22.20
C VAL A 27 1.58 12.64 -22.21
N PHE A 28 0.71 13.13 -21.33
CA PHE A 28 0.35 14.56 -21.21
C PHE A 28 1.14 15.29 -20.11
N PHE A 29 2.22 14.70 -19.62
CA PHE A 29 3.12 15.29 -18.66
C PHE A 29 4.58 15.13 -19.13
N LYS A 30 5.50 15.82 -18.50
CA LYS A 30 6.93 15.64 -18.75
C LYS A 30 7.47 14.53 -17.86
N PRO A 31 7.84 13.36 -18.41
CA PRO A 31 8.46 12.30 -17.62
C PRO A 31 9.76 12.75 -16.96
N SER A 32 10.00 12.28 -15.76
CA SER A 32 11.21 12.56 -14.99
C SER A 32 11.96 11.27 -14.65
N VAL A 33 13.26 11.38 -14.43
CA VAL A 33 14.09 10.30 -13.89
C VAL A 33 14.34 10.60 -12.42
N VAL A 34 13.72 9.81 -11.56
CA VAL A 34 13.91 9.89 -10.11
C VAL A 34 15.01 8.92 -9.71
N LYS A 35 16.01 9.42 -9.00
CA LYS A 35 17.12 8.60 -8.49
C LYS A 35 17.14 8.68 -6.98
N SER A 36 17.44 7.55 -6.33
CA SER A 36 17.76 7.54 -4.90
C SER A 36 19.04 8.33 -4.64
N ALA A 37 19.05 9.11 -3.57
CA ALA A 37 20.24 9.79 -3.06
C ALA A 37 21.13 8.87 -2.21
N LEU A 38 20.68 7.65 -1.94
CA LEU A 38 21.40 6.70 -1.10
C LEU A 38 22.55 6.02 -1.87
N PRO A 39 23.61 5.60 -1.16
CA PRO A 39 24.68 4.78 -1.72
C PRO A 39 24.17 3.42 -2.23
N ASP A 40 25.03 2.69 -2.95
CA ASP A 40 24.72 1.33 -3.40
C ASP A 40 24.30 0.46 -2.20
N PRO A 41 23.14 -0.21 -2.26
CA PRO A 41 22.63 -1.04 -1.18
C PRO A 41 23.58 -2.19 -0.80
N LYS A 42 24.43 -2.63 -1.70
CA LYS A 42 25.45 -3.65 -1.45
C LYS A 42 26.58 -3.19 -0.51
N THR A 43 26.70 -1.89 -0.26
CA THR A 43 27.74 -1.31 0.61
C THR A 43 27.23 -0.97 2.00
N LEU A 44 25.94 -1.08 2.24
CA LEU A 44 25.32 -0.70 3.50
C LEU A 44 24.64 -1.91 4.19
N PRO A 45 24.66 -1.94 5.54
CA PRO A 45 23.92 -2.95 6.29
C PRO A 45 22.41 -2.71 6.20
N TRP A 46 21.64 -3.80 6.35
CA TRP A 46 20.21 -3.74 6.58
C TRP A 46 19.90 -2.91 7.85
N PRO A 47 18.88 -2.03 7.87
CA PRO A 47 17.85 -1.86 6.85
C PRO A 47 18.17 -0.79 5.78
N MET A 48 19.24 -0.01 5.92
CA MET A 48 19.57 1.05 4.95
C MET A 48 20.22 0.52 3.68
N GLY A 49 20.71 -0.71 3.70
CA GLY A 49 21.24 -1.45 2.55
C GLY A 49 20.78 -2.90 2.59
N ASP A 50 21.49 -3.75 1.84
CA ASP A 50 21.11 -5.16 1.63
C ASP A 50 22.07 -6.16 2.28
N ILE A 51 23.12 -5.69 2.97
CA ILE A 51 24.01 -6.56 3.74
C ILE A 51 23.29 -7.02 5.00
N LEU A 52 22.96 -8.30 5.07
CA LEU A 52 22.31 -8.87 6.25
C LEU A 52 23.29 -8.93 7.42
N PRO A 53 22.84 -8.69 8.66
CA PRO A 53 23.66 -8.82 9.84
C PRO A 53 24.27 -10.21 9.97
N ALA A 54 25.56 -10.29 10.19
CA ALA A 54 26.23 -11.56 10.53
C ALA A 54 25.83 -12.04 11.93
N GLY A 55 26.01 -13.35 12.20
CA GLY A 55 25.78 -13.98 13.48
C GLY A 55 24.42 -14.68 13.58
N ASP A 56 24.26 -15.40 14.68
CA ASP A 56 23.10 -16.25 14.93
C ASP A 56 21.80 -15.45 15.06
N LEU A 57 20.68 -16.13 14.81
CA LEU A 57 19.37 -15.57 15.09
C LEU A 57 19.18 -15.43 16.61
N PRO A 58 18.29 -14.51 17.05
CA PRO A 58 17.95 -14.39 18.47
C PRO A 58 17.61 -15.75 19.09
N ALA A 59 18.18 -16.02 20.27
CA ALA A 59 18.07 -17.33 20.92
C ALA A 59 16.64 -17.73 21.28
N GLU A 60 15.75 -16.76 21.42
CA GLU A 60 14.33 -16.96 21.70
C GLU A 60 13.52 -17.48 20.51
N ILE A 61 14.09 -17.55 19.30
CA ILE A 61 13.42 -18.00 18.09
C ILE A 61 13.57 -19.53 17.93
N ASP A 62 12.47 -20.26 17.79
CA ASP A 62 12.50 -21.65 17.36
C ASP A 62 12.84 -21.75 15.86
N ILE A 63 14.12 -22.03 15.58
CA ILE A 63 14.67 -22.06 14.21
C ILE A 63 14.02 -23.18 13.38
N ALA A 64 13.66 -24.31 13.99
CA ALA A 64 13.03 -25.42 13.27
C ALA A 64 11.63 -25.02 12.78
N LYS A 65 10.83 -24.41 13.66
CA LYS A 65 9.51 -23.89 13.28
C LYS A 65 9.63 -22.73 12.28
N LEU A 66 10.60 -21.83 12.43
CA LEU A 66 10.83 -20.74 11.46
C LEU A 66 11.09 -21.30 10.05
N LYS A 67 11.97 -22.30 9.91
CA LYS A 67 12.23 -22.96 8.63
C LYS A 67 10.97 -23.63 8.08
N HIS A 68 10.23 -24.35 8.91
CA HIS A 68 8.98 -24.98 8.52
C HIS A 68 7.92 -23.97 8.04
N ALA A 69 7.81 -22.82 8.69
CA ALA A 69 6.93 -21.73 8.24
C ALA A 69 7.31 -21.21 6.84
N VAL A 70 8.61 -21.03 6.59
CA VAL A 70 9.11 -20.61 5.26
C VAL A 70 8.79 -21.65 4.18
N GLU A 71 8.99 -22.94 4.48
CA GLU A 71 8.65 -24.03 3.56
C GLU A 71 7.14 -24.06 3.28
N THR A 72 6.33 -23.93 4.31
CA THR A 72 4.86 -23.90 4.21
C THR A 72 4.36 -22.74 3.36
N ALA A 73 5.00 -21.56 3.42
CA ALA A 73 4.64 -20.40 2.60
C ALA A 73 4.91 -20.60 1.10
N PHE A 74 5.74 -21.58 0.73
CA PHE A 74 6.08 -21.93 -0.65
C PHE A 74 5.36 -23.18 -1.15
N ASP A 75 4.13 -23.44 -0.69
CA ASP A 75 3.26 -24.41 -1.33
C ASP A 75 3.21 -24.15 -2.85
N PRO A 76 3.52 -25.15 -3.69
CA PRO A 76 3.60 -24.96 -5.14
C PRO A 76 2.33 -24.36 -5.76
N ALA A 77 1.15 -24.74 -5.26
CA ALA A 77 -0.12 -24.19 -5.73
C ALA A 77 -0.28 -22.70 -5.40
N GLY A 78 0.43 -22.20 -4.38
CA GLY A 78 0.40 -20.81 -3.94
C GLY A 78 1.19 -19.86 -4.83
N MET A 79 2.09 -20.36 -5.67
CA MET A 79 2.94 -19.55 -6.56
C MET A 79 3.59 -18.37 -5.86
N THR A 80 4.11 -18.60 -4.63
CA THR A 80 4.79 -17.57 -3.86
C THR A 80 6.11 -17.18 -4.52
N ALA A 81 6.29 -15.90 -4.82
CA ALA A 81 7.48 -15.35 -5.45
C ALA A 81 8.49 -14.81 -4.44
N ALA A 82 8.03 -14.19 -3.36
CA ALA A 82 8.87 -13.71 -2.28
C ALA A 82 8.17 -13.89 -0.93
N PHE A 83 8.94 -14.32 0.07
CA PHE A 83 8.53 -14.41 1.45
C PHE A 83 9.64 -13.85 2.33
N VAL A 84 9.34 -12.81 3.11
CA VAL A 84 10.32 -12.14 3.97
C VAL A 84 9.73 -11.98 5.37
N VAL A 85 10.49 -12.35 6.37
CA VAL A 85 10.10 -12.24 7.79
C VAL A 85 11.11 -11.37 8.52
N THR A 86 10.63 -10.31 9.19
CA THR A 86 11.46 -9.51 10.08
C THR A 86 10.99 -9.59 11.51
N TYR A 87 11.92 -9.68 12.44
CA TYR A 87 11.69 -9.66 13.88
C TYR A 87 12.53 -8.55 14.51
N LYS A 88 11.89 -7.65 15.26
CA LYS A 88 12.56 -6.46 15.86
C LYS A 88 13.39 -5.69 14.83
N GLY A 89 12.86 -5.54 13.61
CA GLY A 89 13.51 -4.84 12.49
C GLY A 89 14.59 -5.64 11.74
N ARG A 90 15.04 -6.80 12.24
CA ARG A 90 16.02 -7.66 11.58
C ARG A 90 15.32 -8.68 10.67
N ILE A 91 15.82 -8.89 9.44
CA ILE A 91 15.43 -10.04 8.63
C ILE A 91 15.91 -11.31 9.32
N ILE A 92 14.98 -12.21 9.64
CA ILE A 92 15.24 -13.51 10.28
C ILE A 92 15.03 -14.68 9.31
N ALA A 93 14.27 -14.48 8.27
CA ALA A 93 14.11 -15.43 7.18
C ALA A 93 13.68 -14.71 5.89
N GLU A 94 14.18 -15.18 4.77
CA GLU A 94 13.70 -14.81 3.45
C GLU A 94 13.87 -15.97 2.47
N ARG A 95 12.93 -16.09 1.55
CA ARG A 95 12.98 -17.05 0.46
C ARG A 95 12.32 -16.45 -0.78
N TYR A 96 12.87 -16.77 -1.94
CA TYR A 96 12.42 -16.30 -3.25
C TYR A 96 12.13 -17.48 -4.16
N GLY A 97 11.18 -17.31 -5.06
CA GLY A 97 10.84 -18.26 -6.11
C GLY A 97 11.94 -18.38 -7.16
N GLU A 98 11.78 -19.30 -8.08
CA GLU A 98 12.71 -19.49 -9.19
C GLU A 98 12.82 -18.19 -10.01
N ASN A 99 14.06 -17.79 -10.34
CA ASN A 99 14.40 -16.56 -11.07
C ASN A 99 13.98 -15.24 -10.38
N ILE A 100 13.58 -15.30 -9.12
CA ILE A 100 13.26 -14.12 -8.29
C ILE A 100 14.38 -13.91 -7.26
N THR A 101 14.75 -12.67 -7.02
CA THR A 101 15.74 -12.30 -6.01
C THR A 101 15.18 -11.21 -5.08
N HIS A 102 15.94 -10.88 -4.03
CA HIS A 102 15.61 -9.74 -3.16
C HIS A 102 15.60 -8.39 -3.88
N MET A 103 16.16 -8.33 -5.10
CA MET A 103 16.19 -7.12 -5.95
C MET A 103 15.06 -7.07 -6.97
N THR A 104 14.26 -8.15 -7.12
CA THR A 104 13.20 -8.22 -8.12
C THR A 104 11.96 -7.45 -7.66
N PRO A 105 11.58 -6.34 -8.30
CA PRO A 105 10.34 -5.66 -8.02
C PRO A 105 9.16 -6.52 -8.50
N LEU A 106 8.17 -6.69 -7.65
CA LEU A 106 6.98 -7.48 -7.93
C LEU A 106 5.75 -6.59 -7.79
N GLU A 107 4.73 -6.83 -8.59
CA GLU A 107 3.49 -6.11 -8.53
C GLU A 107 2.81 -6.31 -7.18
N SER A 108 2.44 -5.23 -6.53
CA SER A 108 1.96 -5.22 -5.15
C SER A 108 0.46 -4.98 -5.05
N TRP A 109 -0.18 -4.55 -6.15
CA TRP A 109 -1.60 -4.22 -6.21
C TRP A 109 -2.02 -3.28 -5.06
N SER A 110 -3.14 -3.55 -4.44
CA SER A 110 -3.73 -2.64 -3.43
C SER A 110 -2.91 -2.44 -2.15
N MET A 111 -1.74 -3.04 -2.02
CA MET A 111 -0.79 -2.67 -0.95
C MET A 111 -0.35 -1.21 -1.07
N GLY A 112 -0.30 -0.67 -2.29
CA GLY A 112 -0.01 0.74 -2.56
C GLY A 112 -0.98 1.73 -1.94
N LYS A 113 -2.21 1.30 -1.59
CA LYS A 113 -3.14 2.16 -0.83
C LYS A 113 -2.56 2.55 0.52
N SER A 114 -1.92 1.60 1.20
CA SER A 114 -1.23 1.87 2.46
C SER A 114 -0.02 2.79 2.26
N LEU A 115 0.67 2.69 1.11
CA LEU A 115 1.73 3.62 0.74
C LEU A 115 1.19 5.05 0.56
N SER A 116 0.03 5.22 -0.11
CA SER A 116 -0.63 6.53 -0.22
C SER A 116 -0.94 7.11 1.17
N GLY A 117 -1.43 6.28 2.10
CA GLY A 117 -1.63 6.65 3.50
C GLY A 117 -0.33 7.03 4.21
N THR A 118 0.77 6.35 3.92
CA THR A 118 2.09 6.67 4.48
C THR A 118 2.57 8.05 4.03
N LEU A 119 2.45 8.37 2.74
CA LEU A 119 2.80 9.68 2.20
C LEU A 119 1.93 10.80 2.79
N MET A 120 0.63 10.53 3.00
CA MET A 120 -0.25 11.48 3.70
C MET A 120 0.18 11.67 5.16
N GLY A 121 0.54 10.61 5.88
CA GLY A 121 1.07 10.72 7.25
C GLY A 121 2.32 11.59 7.32
N ILE A 122 3.23 11.46 6.36
CA ILE A 122 4.42 12.33 6.25
C ILE A 122 4.02 13.79 6.05
N LEU A 123 3.07 14.08 5.16
CA LEU A 123 2.59 15.44 4.93
C LEU A 123 1.91 16.04 6.16
N ILE A 124 1.16 15.25 6.92
CA ILE A 124 0.58 15.68 8.21
C ILE A 124 1.70 15.97 9.21
N LYS A 125 2.73 15.10 9.31
CA LYS A 125 3.90 15.35 10.18
C LYS A 125 4.65 16.61 9.79
N GLN A 126 4.69 16.94 8.50
CA GLN A 126 5.33 18.15 7.96
C GLN A 126 4.44 19.41 8.09
N GLY A 127 3.23 19.31 8.64
CA GLY A 127 2.31 20.44 8.83
C GLY A 127 1.63 20.91 7.53
N ALA A 128 1.65 20.12 6.45
CA ALA A 128 0.96 20.46 5.23
C ALA A 128 -0.57 20.33 5.38
N TYR A 129 -1.00 19.40 6.21
CA TYR A 129 -2.39 19.10 6.50
C TYR A 129 -2.61 18.71 7.96
N GLU A 130 -3.86 18.82 8.41
CA GLU A 130 -4.36 18.23 9.64
C GLU A 130 -5.28 17.03 9.29
N LEU A 131 -5.18 15.95 10.05
CA LEU A 131 -5.89 14.70 9.77
C LEU A 131 -7.42 14.90 9.66
N TRP A 132 -8.00 15.72 10.52
CA TRP A 132 -9.44 15.92 10.62
C TRP A 132 -9.96 17.16 9.88
N GLN A 133 -9.11 17.90 9.19
CA GLN A 133 -9.55 19.02 8.37
C GLN A 133 -10.36 18.56 7.16
N PRO A 134 -11.27 19.37 6.63
CA PRO A 134 -11.84 19.17 5.30
C PRO A 134 -10.74 19.05 4.24
N ALA A 135 -10.89 18.10 3.32
CA ALA A 135 -9.91 17.91 2.26
C ALA A 135 -9.95 19.08 1.27
N PRO A 136 -8.83 19.80 1.06
CA PRO A 136 -8.81 21.00 0.22
C PRO A 136 -8.70 20.65 -1.27
N ILE A 137 -9.59 19.76 -1.75
CA ILE A 137 -9.67 19.38 -3.16
C ILE A 137 -10.36 20.51 -3.92
N PRO A 138 -9.71 21.08 -4.97
CA PRO A 138 -10.21 22.28 -5.65
C PRO A 138 -11.63 22.13 -6.20
N GLU A 139 -11.96 20.96 -6.73
CA GLU A 139 -13.29 20.67 -7.32
C GLU A 139 -14.44 20.72 -6.29
N TRP A 140 -14.13 20.71 -4.99
CA TRP A 140 -15.13 20.71 -3.91
C TRP A 140 -15.32 22.07 -3.24
N GLN A 141 -14.57 23.11 -3.67
CA GLN A 141 -14.56 24.42 -3.02
C GLN A 141 -15.67 25.37 -3.51
N THR A 142 -16.53 24.92 -4.42
CA THR A 142 -17.70 25.72 -4.83
C THR A 142 -18.67 25.86 -3.65
N PRO A 143 -19.16 27.08 -3.36
CA PRO A 143 -20.11 27.31 -2.27
C PRO A 143 -21.34 26.39 -2.37
N GLY A 144 -21.64 25.68 -1.29
CA GLY A 144 -22.77 24.74 -1.22
C GLY A 144 -22.44 23.32 -1.69
N ASP A 145 -21.25 23.01 -2.18
CA ASP A 145 -20.87 21.65 -2.53
C ASP A 145 -20.81 20.77 -1.27
N PRO A 146 -21.61 19.69 -1.16
CA PRO A 146 -21.63 18.86 0.03
C PRO A 146 -20.32 18.10 0.25
N ARG A 147 -19.49 17.91 -0.82
CA ARG A 147 -18.20 17.24 -0.76
C ARG A 147 -17.13 18.07 -0.02
N ALA A 148 -17.34 19.39 0.10
CA ALA A 148 -16.47 20.25 0.90
C ALA A 148 -16.38 19.85 2.39
N LYS A 149 -17.31 19.00 2.87
CA LYS A 149 -17.33 18.47 4.24
C LYS A 149 -16.52 17.18 4.40
N ILE A 150 -16.07 16.57 3.31
CA ILE A 150 -15.26 15.34 3.35
C ILE A 150 -13.91 15.68 3.96
N ARG A 151 -13.55 15.02 5.07
CA ARG A 151 -12.26 15.22 5.75
C ARG A 151 -11.20 14.27 5.17
N ILE A 152 -9.94 14.61 5.37
CA ILE A 152 -8.81 13.74 5.01
C ILE A 152 -8.95 12.38 5.70
N ALA A 153 -9.32 12.35 6.98
CA ALA A 153 -9.59 11.11 7.71
C ALA A 153 -10.70 10.24 7.07
N ASP A 154 -11.75 10.87 6.53
CA ASP A 154 -12.86 10.13 5.89
C ASP A 154 -12.39 9.44 4.60
N ILE A 155 -11.52 10.09 3.83
CA ILE A 155 -10.87 9.52 2.64
C ILE A 155 -9.97 8.34 3.05
N LEU A 156 -9.11 8.52 4.07
CA LEU A 156 -8.22 7.45 4.55
C LEU A 156 -9.01 6.26 5.11
N HIS A 157 -10.16 6.49 5.74
CA HIS A 157 -11.05 5.44 6.24
C HIS A 157 -11.88 4.74 5.16
N MET A 158 -11.74 5.09 3.87
CA MET A 158 -12.61 4.57 2.80
C MET A 158 -14.10 4.84 3.09
N SER A 159 -14.40 6.03 3.59
CA SER A 159 -15.74 6.48 3.95
C SER A 159 -16.04 7.91 3.49
N SER A 160 -15.44 8.31 2.36
CA SER A 160 -15.68 9.62 1.73
C SER A 160 -17.15 9.85 1.37
N GLY A 161 -17.91 8.77 1.15
CA GLY A 161 -19.31 8.83 0.72
C GLY A 161 -19.50 9.08 -0.78
N LEU A 162 -18.43 9.16 -1.56
CA LEU A 162 -18.51 9.34 -3.02
C LEU A 162 -19.16 8.13 -3.70
N ARG A 163 -19.95 8.39 -4.74
CA ARG A 163 -20.59 7.35 -5.55
C ARG A 163 -19.58 6.70 -6.48
N ILE A 164 -19.33 5.42 -6.26
CA ILE A 164 -18.39 4.60 -7.03
C ILE A 164 -19.04 3.25 -7.26
N ILE A 165 -19.04 2.78 -8.49
CA ILE A 165 -19.45 1.41 -8.82
C ILE A 165 -18.24 0.51 -8.63
N ALA A 166 -18.35 -0.50 -7.76
CA ALA A 166 -17.28 -1.46 -7.50
C ALA A 166 -17.81 -2.90 -7.49
N PRO A 167 -17.05 -3.88 -8.06
CA PRO A 167 -17.50 -5.27 -8.16
C PRO A 167 -17.78 -5.95 -6.81
N GLN A 168 -17.19 -5.45 -5.74
CA GLN A 168 -17.38 -5.98 -4.38
C GLN A 168 -18.56 -5.35 -3.63
N ASP A 169 -19.31 -4.45 -4.27
CA ASP A 169 -20.50 -3.87 -3.65
C ASP A 169 -21.66 -4.87 -3.62
N PRO A 170 -22.47 -4.86 -2.54
CA PRO A 170 -23.62 -5.77 -2.43
C PRO A 170 -24.66 -5.59 -3.54
N ASP A 171 -24.75 -4.38 -4.10
CA ASP A 171 -25.68 -3.98 -5.15
C ASP A 171 -25.04 -3.94 -6.55
N TYR A 172 -23.84 -4.50 -6.71
CA TYR A 172 -23.18 -4.51 -8.02
C TYR A 172 -23.95 -5.34 -9.04
N ASN A 173 -24.23 -4.72 -10.19
CA ASN A 173 -24.81 -5.38 -11.34
C ASN A 173 -23.74 -5.68 -12.40
N PRO A 174 -23.37 -6.95 -12.65
CA PRO A 174 -22.35 -7.30 -13.65
C PRO A 174 -22.77 -6.98 -15.10
N ASN A 175 -24.07 -6.80 -15.35
CA ASN A 175 -24.60 -6.39 -16.66
C ASN A 175 -24.80 -4.87 -16.77
N GLY A 176 -24.44 -4.12 -15.73
CA GLY A 176 -24.53 -2.67 -15.68
C GLY A 176 -23.31 -1.97 -16.30
N PRO A 177 -23.14 -0.67 -16.03
CA PRO A 177 -21.97 0.08 -16.48
C PRO A 177 -20.66 -0.52 -15.98
N TYR A 178 -19.58 -0.35 -16.76
CA TYR A 178 -18.25 -0.78 -16.36
C TYR A 178 -17.86 -0.12 -15.02
N PRO A 179 -17.37 -0.89 -14.05
CA PRO A 179 -17.14 -0.38 -12.70
C PRO A 179 -16.10 0.74 -12.64
N ASP A 180 -16.45 1.86 -12.01
CA ASP A 180 -15.51 2.98 -11.75
C ASP A 180 -14.23 2.51 -11.08
N HIS A 181 -14.36 1.56 -10.14
CA HIS A 181 -13.25 0.96 -9.41
C HIS A 181 -12.18 0.35 -10.33
N LEU A 182 -12.61 -0.29 -11.41
CA LEU A 182 -11.71 -0.87 -12.42
C LEU A 182 -11.32 0.15 -13.48
N TYR A 183 -12.19 1.12 -13.76
CA TYR A 183 -11.95 2.13 -14.78
C TYR A 183 -10.75 3.02 -14.47
N LEU A 184 -10.48 3.27 -13.19
CA LEU A 184 -9.27 3.98 -12.74
C LEU A 184 -7.97 3.29 -13.16
N TYR A 185 -7.96 1.96 -13.36
CA TYR A 185 -6.82 1.24 -13.91
C TYR A 185 -6.78 1.24 -15.44
N THR A 186 -7.95 1.07 -16.07
CA THR A 186 -8.03 0.71 -17.49
C THR A 186 -8.46 1.87 -18.40
N GLY A 187 -8.98 2.96 -17.83
CA GLY A 187 -9.58 4.05 -18.59
C GLY A 187 -8.57 4.99 -19.25
N SER A 188 -7.32 4.98 -18.82
CA SER A 188 -6.29 5.94 -19.27
C SER A 188 -6.78 7.39 -19.18
N VAL A 189 -7.41 7.73 -18.06
CA VAL A 189 -8.02 9.03 -17.76
C VAL A 189 -7.17 9.80 -16.76
N ASP A 190 -7.43 11.09 -16.61
CA ASP A 190 -6.97 11.87 -15.46
C ASP A 190 -7.67 11.32 -14.20
N SER A 191 -6.96 10.44 -13.49
CA SER A 191 -7.50 9.70 -12.36
C SER A 191 -7.90 10.61 -11.20
N PHE A 192 -7.16 11.70 -10.97
CA PHE A 192 -7.45 12.67 -9.91
C PHE A 192 -8.74 13.43 -10.20
N LYS A 193 -8.86 13.98 -11.39
CA LYS A 193 -10.07 14.65 -11.82
C LYS A 193 -11.27 13.72 -11.87
N TYR A 194 -11.07 12.49 -12.36
CA TYR A 194 -12.13 11.47 -12.38
C TYR A 194 -12.65 11.20 -10.96
N ALA A 195 -11.77 10.96 -9.99
CA ALA A 195 -12.15 10.71 -8.61
C ALA A 195 -12.81 11.94 -7.95
N ALA A 196 -12.23 13.13 -8.13
CA ALA A 196 -12.70 14.37 -7.52
C ALA A 196 -14.08 14.82 -8.05
N THR A 197 -14.46 14.44 -9.28
CA THR A 197 -15.75 14.80 -9.88
C THR A 197 -16.89 13.81 -9.58
N ARG A 198 -16.64 12.74 -8.83
CA ARG A 198 -17.72 11.83 -8.45
C ARG A 198 -18.75 12.53 -7.54
N PRO A 199 -20.04 12.27 -7.73
CA PRO A 199 -21.08 12.83 -6.88
C PRO A 199 -21.07 12.16 -5.50
N LEU A 200 -21.60 12.85 -4.49
CA LEU A 200 -21.81 12.27 -3.18
C LEU A 200 -23.02 11.30 -3.22
N GLN A 201 -22.86 10.13 -2.63
CA GLN A 201 -23.91 9.11 -2.47
C GLN A 201 -24.41 9.02 -1.04
N TRP A 202 -23.47 9.09 -0.08
CA TRP A 202 -23.77 9.04 1.34
C TRP A 202 -23.12 10.22 2.07
N PRO A 203 -23.64 10.62 3.23
CA PRO A 203 -22.91 11.58 4.06
C PRO A 203 -21.49 11.05 4.38
N PRO A 204 -20.46 11.90 4.39
CA PRO A 204 -19.13 11.48 4.76
C PRO A 204 -19.07 10.80 6.13
N ALA A 205 -18.19 9.84 6.32
CA ALA A 205 -17.97 9.05 7.54
C ALA A 205 -19.13 8.14 7.96
N THR A 206 -20.14 7.90 7.11
CA THR A 206 -21.33 7.09 7.49
C THR A 206 -21.29 5.67 6.94
N VAL A 207 -20.72 5.46 5.75
CA VAL A 207 -20.67 4.15 5.09
C VAL A 207 -19.25 3.82 4.68
N GLY A 208 -18.71 2.73 5.23
CA GLY A 208 -17.40 2.20 4.86
C GLY A 208 -17.49 1.33 3.61
N ARG A 209 -16.79 1.69 2.54
CA ARG A 209 -16.73 0.90 1.29
C ARG A 209 -15.32 0.94 0.71
N TYR A 210 -14.80 -0.24 0.39
CA TYR A 210 -13.50 -0.34 -0.26
C TYR A 210 -13.56 0.20 -1.69
N ARG A 211 -12.80 1.27 -1.98
CA ARG A 211 -12.85 2.02 -3.23
C ARG A 211 -11.44 2.36 -3.72
N ASN A 212 -11.25 2.46 -5.04
CA ASN A 212 -10.01 2.95 -5.62
C ASN A 212 -9.94 4.48 -5.64
N THR A 213 -11.07 5.17 -5.59
CA THR A 213 -11.12 6.63 -5.61
C THR A 213 -10.51 7.27 -4.38
N ASP A 214 -10.74 6.72 -3.20
CA ASP A 214 -10.26 7.32 -1.94
C ASP A 214 -8.71 7.37 -1.88
N PRO A 215 -7.94 6.30 -2.18
CA PRO A 215 -6.49 6.41 -2.28
C PRO A 215 -6.01 7.28 -3.45
N VAL A 216 -6.75 7.34 -4.57
CA VAL A 216 -6.45 8.28 -5.67
C VAL A 216 -6.59 9.72 -5.19
N LEU A 217 -7.64 10.06 -4.43
CA LEU A 217 -7.80 11.38 -3.81
C LEU A 217 -6.73 11.66 -2.76
N THR A 218 -6.27 10.64 -2.03
CA THR A 218 -5.13 10.77 -1.12
C THR A 218 -3.87 11.20 -1.88
N ASN A 219 -3.58 10.58 -3.04
CA ASN A 219 -2.46 10.99 -3.89
C ASN A 219 -2.67 12.36 -4.54
N TYR A 220 -3.90 12.73 -4.86
CA TYR A 220 -4.19 14.08 -5.34
C TYR A 220 -3.81 15.14 -4.29
N LEU A 221 -4.15 14.90 -3.02
CA LEU A 221 -3.73 15.77 -1.92
C LEU A 221 -2.19 15.79 -1.77
N VAL A 222 -1.51 14.66 -1.98
CA VAL A 222 -0.04 14.62 -1.99
C VAL A 222 0.52 15.53 -3.09
N ARG A 223 -0.04 15.45 -4.30
CA ARG A 223 0.37 16.31 -5.43
C ARG A 223 0.12 17.77 -5.13
N LEU A 224 -1.08 18.14 -4.66
CA LEU A 224 -1.43 19.52 -4.30
C LEU A 224 -0.48 20.09 -3.24
N ALA A 225 -0.07 19.29 -2.24
CA ALA A 225 0.88 19.72 -1.23
C ALA A 225 2.28 19.95 -1.79
N ALA A 226 2.76 19.06 -2.67
CA ALA A 226 4.05 19.20 -3.32
C ALA A 226 4.08 20.44 -4.24
N GLU A 227 3.08 20.61 -5.08
CA GLU A 227 2.95 21.76 -5.98
C GLU A 227 2.84 23.11 -5.22
N LYS A 228 2.07 23.15 -4.11
CA LYS A 228 1.96 24.34 -3.24
C LYS A 228 3.31 24.74 -2.65
N ARG A 229 4.23 23.79 -2.45
CA ARG A 229 5.58 24.02 -1.92
C ARG A 229 6.63 24.20 -3.00
N ASN A 230 6.22 24.23 -4.28
CA ASN A 230 7.12 24.24 -5.44
C ASN A 230 8.08 23.06 -5.46
N GLU A 231 7.64 21.90 -4.97
CA GLU A 231 8.38 20.65 -4.98
C GLU A 231 7.94 19.77 -6.14
N ASP A 232 8.90 19.03 -6.74
CA ASP A 232 8.56 18.04 -7.75
C ASP A 232 7.79 16.87 -7.14
N TYR A 233 6.56 16.67 -7.64
CA TYR A 233 5.64 15.63 -7.16
C TYR A 233 6.18 14.21 -7.42
N HIS A 234 6.76 13.98 -8.61
CA HIS A 234 7.22 12.63 -8.97
C HIS A 234 8.39 12.14 -8.12
N SER A 235 9.23 13.04 -7.64
CA SER A 235 10.32 12.70 -6.72
C SER A 235 9.93 12.77 -5.23
N PHE A 236 8.75 13.27 -4.90
CA PHE A 236 8.33 13.42 -3.51
C PHE A 236 8.37 12.10 -2.71
N PRO A 237 7.82 10.97 -3.20
CA PRO A 237 7.90 9.69 -2.48
C PRO A 237 9.35 9.25 -2.22
N GLN A 238 10.24 9.43 -3.20
CA GLN A 238 11.65 9.07 -3.05
C GLN A 238 12.33 9.89 -1.95
N ARG A 239 12.19 11.21 -2.00
CA ARG A 239 12.84 12.13 -1.05
C ARG A 239 12.25 12.06 0.36
N ALA A 240 10.92 12.00 0.45
CA ALA A 240 10.21 12.12 1.71
C ALA A 240 10.12 10.81 2.50
N LEU A 241 10.16 9.67 1.80
CA LEU A 241 10.00 8.34 2.40
C LEU A 241 11.14 7.39 2.03
N PHE A 242 11.30 7.09 0.74
CA PHE A 242 12.11 5.95 0.33
C PHE A 242 13.58 6.09 0.69
N ASP A 243 14.18 7.25 0.45
CA ASP A 243 15.56 7.53 0.85
C ASP A 243 15.73 7.53 2.38
N LYS A 244 14.70 7.86 3.14
CA LYS A 244 14.74 7.84 4.61
C LYS A 244 14.81 6.43 5.18
N ILE A 245 14.15 5.46 4.52
CA ILE A 245 14.01 4.09 5.04
C ILE A 245 14.80 3.04 4.24
N GLY A 246 15.61 3.45 3.28
CA GLY A 246 16.49 2.53 2.53
C GLY A 246 15.82 1.85 1.33
N VAL A 247 14.64 2.31 0.88
CA VAL A 247 13.92 1.77 -0.29
C VAL A 247 14.52 2.36 -1.57
N ARG A 248 14.83 1.50 -2.55
CA ARG A 248 15.44 1.90 -3.83
C ARG A 248 14.78 1.26 -5.06
N ASN A 249 14.17 0.10 -4.89
CA ASN A 249 13.67 -0.72 -6.01
C ASN A 249 12.15 -0.70 -6.07
N ILE A 250 11.58 0.51 -6.07
CA ILE A 250 10.14 0.72 -6.19
C ILE A 250 9.84 1.51 -7.46
N VAL A 251 8.83 1.08 -8.19
CA VAL A 251 8.29 1.79 -9.35
C VAL A 251 6.87 2.18 -9.01
N LEU A 252 6.52 3.43 -9.21
CA LEU A 252 5.18 3.96 -9.06
C LEU A 252 4.66 4.36 -10.43
N ASP A 253 3.79 3.54 -11.02
CA ASP A 253 3.17 3.85 -12.30
C ASP A 253 2.20 5.03 -12.18
N THR A 254 2.05 5.76 -13.29
CA THR A 254 1.13 6.89 -13.38
C THR A 254 0.06 6.66 -14.46
N ASP A 255 -1.00 7.44 -14.37
CA ASP A 255 -1.89 7.66 -15.51
C ASP A 255 -1.21 8.56 -16.58
N PRO A 256 -1.83 8.76 -17.76
CA PRO A 256 -1.27 9.60 -18.81
C PRO A 256 -1.08 11.07 -18.44
N TYR A 257 -1.62 11.51 -17.31
CA TYR A 257 -1.50 12.89 -16.78
C TYR A 257 -0.45 13.03 -15.68
N GLY A 258 0.30 11.94 -15.40
CA GLY A 258 1.36 11.91 -14.40
C GLY A 258 0.86 11.75 -12.97
N ASN A 259 -0.38 11.31 -12.75
CA ASN A 259 -0.91 11.04 -11.44
C ASN A 259 -0.55 9.61 -11.01
N PHE A 260 0.07 9.43 -9.84
CA PHE A 260 0.40 8.09 -9.33
C PHE A 260 -0.84 7.21 -9.14
N LEU A 261 -0.77 5.99 -9.64
CA LEU A 261 -1.80 4.98 -9.53
C LEU A 261 -1.55 4.01 -8.34
N THR A 262 -1.00 4.53 -7.23
CA THR A 262 -0.67 3.72 -6.04
C THR A 262 -1.90 3.16 -5.30
N HIS A 263 -3.04 3.11 -5.96
CA HIS A 263 -4.16 2.27 -5.55
C HIS A 263 -4.00 0.82 -6.03
N GLY A 264 -2.93 0.51 -6.80
CA GLY A 264 -2.61 -0.82 -7.23
C GLY A 264 -1.61 -0.98 -8.39
N TYR A 265 -0.94 0.08 -8.84
CA TYR A 265 0.08 0.00 -9.89
C TYR A 265 1.42 0.49 -9.36
N GLU A 266 1.94 -0.26 -8.39
CA GLU A 266 3.28 -0.13 -7.89
C GLU A 266 3.98 -1.49 -7.86
N LEU A 267 5.27 -1.48 -8.17
CA LEU A 267 6.14 -2.65 -8.08
C LEU A 267 7.21 -2.37 -7.04
N ALA A 268 7.39 -3.31 -6.10
CA ALA A 268 8.42 -3.21 -5.07
C ALA A 268 8.95 -4.59 -4.70
N THR A 269 10.14 -4.64 -4.12
CA THR A 269 10.73 -5.89 -3.65
C THR A 269 10.12 -6.33 -2.31
N GLY A 270 10.28 -7.61 -1.96
CA GLY A 270 9.89 -8.11 -0.65
C GLY A 270 10.58 -7.36 0.49
N ARG A 271 11.87 -7.01 0.32
CA ARG A 271 12.64 -6.24 1.30
C ARG A 271 12.16 -4.78 1.42
N ASP A 272 11.73 -4.14 0.32
CA ASP A 272 11.20 -2.79 0.37
C ASP A 272 9.89 -2.72 1.16
N TRP A 273 9.01 -3.68 0.95
CA TRP A 273 7.80 -3.81 1.77
C TRP A 273 8.09 -4.11 3.24
N ALA A 274 9.11 -4.90 3.53
CA ALA A 274 9.55 -5.15 4.90
C ALA A 274 10.07 -3.88 5.59
N ARG A 275 10.77 -2.98 4.86
CA ARG A 275 11.19 -1.66 5.38
C ARG A 275 10.00 -0.80 5.74
N ILE A 276 9.00 -0.73 4.85
CA ILE A 276 7.76 0.02 5.10
C ILE A 276 7.02 -0.56 6.32
N ALA A 277 6.90 -1.88 6.43
CA ALA A 277 6.29 -2.53 7.58
C ALA A 277 7.02 -2.23 8.90
N ASN A 278 8.36 -2.25 8.88
CA ASN A 278 9.16 -1.95 10.06
C ASN A 278 9.01 -0.48 10.50
N LEU A 279 8.81 0.47 9.58
CA LEU A 279 8.48 1.85 9.94
C LEU A 279 7.21 1.91 10.82
N TYR A 280 6.19 1.13 10.47
CA TYR A 280 4.95 1.05 11.24
C TYR A 280 5.14 0.33 12.58
N LEU A 281 5.91 -0.76 12.63
CA LEU A 281 6.22 -1.47 13.89
C LEU A 281 7.06 -0.59 14.84
N GLN A 282 7.78 0.40 14.33
CA GLN A 282 8.55 1.38 15.09
C GLN A 282 7.75 2.68 15.33
N ASP A 283 6.43 2.64 15.28
CA ASP A 283 5.55 3.81 15.50
C ASP A 283 5.91 5.03 14.64
N GLY A 284 6.32 4.82 13.40
CA GLY A 284 6.66 5.89 12.46
C GLY A 284 8.00 6.58 12.71
N VAL A 285 8.86 6.00 13.56
CA VAL A 285 10.23 6.47 13.80
C VAL A 285 11.22 5.59 13.02
N TRP A 286 12.20 6.21 12.38
CA TRP A 286 13.25 5.51 11.66
C TRP A 286 14.60 6.14 11.91
N ASN A 287 15.58 5.35 12.40
CA ASN A 287 16.91 5.85 12.77
C ASN A 287 16.87 7.11 13.66
N GLY A 288 15.92 7.17 14.60
CA GLY A 288 15.73 8.31 15.48
C GLY A 288 14.95 9.49 14.89
N GLU A 289 14.64 9.49 13.60
CA GLU A 289 13.78 10.49 12.95
C GLU A 289 12.33 10.05 12.94
N ARG A 290 11.41 10.89 13.46
CA ARG A 290 9.97 10.63 13.38
C ARG A 290 9.43 11.09 12.02
N LEU A 291 9.09 10.12 11.18
CA LEU A 291 8.54 10.35 9.83
C LEU A 291 7.02 10.46 9.84
N LEU A 292 6.33 9.71 10.70
CA LEU A 292 4.87 9.77 10.87
C LEU A 292 4.51 10.48 12.17
N PRO A 293 3.41 11.24 12.23
CA PRO A 293 3.04 11.94 13.46
C PRO A 293 2.69 10.95 14.58
N GLU A 294 2.85 11.39 15.83
CA GLU A 294 2.40 10.60 16.97
C GLU A 294 0.92 10.22 16.84
N GLY A 295 0.60 8.97 17.20
CA GLY A 295 -0.75 8.44 17.10
C GLY A 295 -1.19 8.05 15.69
N TYR A 296 -0.40 8.34 14.63
CA TYR A 296 -0.80 8.00 13.26
C TYR A 296 -0.86 6.48 13.02
N VAL A 297 0.10 5.74 13.56
CA VAL A 297 0.08 4.25 13.48
C VAL A 297 -1.14 3.71 14.20
N LYS A 298 -1.49 4.23 15.37
CA LYS A 298 -2.73 3.89 16.07
C LYS A 298 -3.97 4.25 15.24
N PHE A 299 -4.01 5.40 14.58
CA PHE A 299 -5.11 5.81 13.71
C PHE A 299 -5.31 4.82 12.56
N VAL A 300 -4.26 4.43 11.84
CA VAL A 300 -4.39 3.52 10.69
C VAL A 300 -4.72 2.08 11.10
N SER A 301 -4.31 1.64 12.29
CA SER A 301 -4.54 0.29 12.83
C SER A 301 -5.78 0.17 13.73
N THR A 302 -6.54 1.26 13.90
CA THR A 302 -7.80 1.24 14.65
C THR A 302 -8.99 1.11 13.70
N LEU A 303 -10.01 0.37 14.12
CA LEU A 303 -11.25 0.19 13.35
C LEU A 303 -11.92 1.53 13.05
N ALA A 304 -12.08 1.82 11.76
CA ALA A 304 -12.72 3.04 11.31
C ALA A 304 -14.22 3.07 11.68
N PRO A 305 -14.76 4.22 12.13
CA PRO A 305 -16.13 4.33 12.65
C PRO A 305 -17.21 3.82 11.69
N ALA A 306 -17.12 4.18 10.41
CA ALA A 306 -18.09 3.75 9.41
C ALA A 306 -18.10 2.23 9.17
N TRP A 307 -16.95 1.57 9.31
CA TRP A 307 -16.82 0.12 9.22
C TRP A 307 -17.29 -0.60 10.49
N ALA A 308 -17.15 0.05 11.65
CA ALA A 308 -17.73 -0.42 12.90
C ALA A 308 -19.27 -0.38 12.85
N ALA A 309 -19.85 0.70 12.31
CA ALA A 309 -21.30 0.83 12.11
C ALA A 309 -21.87 -0.29 11.23
N ASP A 310 -21.14 -0.70 10.18
CA ASP A 310 -21.50 -1.83 9.31
C ASP A 310 -21.22 -3.21 9.95
N LYS A 311 -20.77 -3.27 11.21
CA LYS A 311 -20.35 -4.51 11.91
C LYS A 311 -19.26 -5.29 11.18
N ARG A 312 -18.37 -4.60 10.48
CA ARG A 312 -17.23 -5.18 9.74
C ARG A 312 -15.90 -4.73 10.37
N PRO A 313 -15.34 -5.46 11.34
CA PRO A 313 -14.14 -5.05 12.07
C PRO A 313 -12.85 -5.33 11.27
N ILE A 314 -12.80 -4.90 10.02
CA ILE A 314 -11.80 -5.33 9.05
C ILE A 314 -10.99 -4.20 8.42
N TYR A 315 -11.29 -2.91 8.72
CA TYR A 315 -10.63 -1.80 8.05
C TYR A 315 -10.35 -0.62 8.98
N GLY A 316 -9.14 -0.11 8.88
CA GLY A 316 -8.69 1.11 9.54
C GLY A 316 -8.60 2.27 8.56
N ALA A 317 -7.42 2.85 8.41
CA ALA A 317 -7.18 3.92 7.43
C ALA A 317 -6.19 3.47 6.37
N LEU A 318 -6.68 3.00 5.22
CA LEU A 318 -5.94 2.39 4.11
C LEU A 318 -5.15 1.12 4.53
N PHE A 319 -5.53 0.52 5.64
CA PHE A 319 -5.03 -0.75 6.15
C PHE A 319 -6.19 -1.68 6.48
N TRP A 320 -6.02 -2.95 6.18
CA TRP A 320 -6.91 -4.00 6.65
C TRP A 320 -6.56 -4.38 8.09
N LEU A 321 -7.54 -4.87 8.83
CA LEU A 321 -7.39 -5.31 10.21
C LEU A 321 -7.71 -6.79 10.35
N ASN A 322 -7.10 -7.45 11.34
CA ASN A 322 -7.37 -8.84 11.70
C ASN A 322 -8.52 -8.98 12.72
N GLY A 323 -9.42 -8.01 12.79
CA GLY A 323 -10.51 -8.01 13.76
C GLY A 323 -11.49 -9.18 13.59
N ASP A 324 -11.63 -9.71 12.38
CA ASP A 324 -12.41 -10.90 12.04
C ASP A 324 -11.63 -12.23 12.25
N GLY A 325 -10.36 -12.17 12.65
CA GLY A 325 -9.53 -13.35 12.90
C GLY A 325 -9.14 -14.11 11.62
N ARG A 326 -9.09 -13.44 10.47
CA ARG A 326 -8.72 -14.06 9.19
C ARG A 326 -7.33 -14.69 9.16
N TYR A 327 -6.43 -14.23 10.01
CA TYR A 327 -5.12 -14.83 10.26
C TYR A 327 -5.04 -15.33 11.70
N PRO A 328 -4.37 -16.47 11.97
CA PRO A 328 -4.11 -16.98 13.33
C PRO A 328 -3.00 -16.15 14.01
N ALA A 329 -3.29 -14.88 14.23
CA ALA A 329 -2.42 -13.88 14.83
C ALA A 329 -3.26 -12.98 15.75
N PRO A 330 -2.65 -12.20 16.66
CA PRO A 330 -3.36 -11.24 17.50
C PRO A 330 -4.29 -10.31 16.70
N LYS A 331 -5.43 -9.94 17.30
CA LYS A 331 -6.46 -9.12 16.61
C LYS A 331 -6.00 -7.73 16.25
N GLU A 332 -5.00 -7.19 16.94
CA GLU A 332 -4.38 -5.90 16.64
C GLU A 332 -3.44 -5.94 15.41
N THR A 333 -3.26 -7.12 14.81
CA THR A 333 -2.53 -7.25 13.55
C THR A 333 -3.22 -6.41 12.46
N TYR A 334 -2.46 -5.58 11.78
CA TYR A 334 -2.93 -4.79 10.64
C TYR A 334 -2.11 -5.13 9.39
N ILE A 335 -2.71 -4.88 8.21
CA ILE A 335 -2.31 -5.60 7.01
C ILE A 335 -2.37 -4.66 5.81
N MET A 336 -1.31 -4.63 5.02
CA MET A 336 -1.35 -4.15 3.65
C MET A 336 -1.71 -5.34 2.76
N ALA A 337 -2.78 -5.23 1.96
CA ALA A 337 -3.26 -6.35 1.16
C ALA A 337 -3.55 -5.96 -0.28
N GLY A 338 -3.09 -6.78 -1.21
CA GLY A 338 -3.29 -6.64 -2.64
C GLY A 338 -3.88 -7.89 -3.29
N VAL A 339 -4.52 -7.69 -4.44
CA VAL A 339 -5.04 -8.77 -5.29
C VAL A 339 -3.90 -9.73 -5.63
N GLY A 340 -4.21 -11.00 -5.82
CA GLY A 340 -3.18 -12.02 -6.07
C GLY A 340 -2.55 -12.59 -4.80
N GLY A 341 -3.09 -12.24 -3.62
CA GLY A 341 -2.55 -12.68 -2.33
C GLY A 341 -1.29 -11.93 -1.90
N GLN A 342 -1.08 -10.71 -2.42
CA GLN A 342 -0.01 -9.83 -1.95
C GLN A 342 -0.34 -9.39 -0.53
N GLN A 343 0.54 -9.65 0.43
CA GLN A 343 0.27 -9.42 1.85
C GLN A 343 1.51 -8.93 2.59
N VAL A 344 1.30 -7.92 3.44
CA VAL A 344 2.25 -7.55 4.49
C VAL A 344 1.49 -7.52 5.81
N LEU A 345 1.84 -8.37 6.73
CA LEU A 345 1.27 -8.40 8.08
C LEU A 345 2.23 -7.70 9.04
N MET A 346 1.73 -6.75 9.81
CA MET A 346 2.41 -6.16 10.95
C MET A 346 1.77 -6.68 12.23
N ILE A 347 2.56 -7.36 13.07
CA ILE A 347 2.11 -8.04 14.31
C ILE A 347 2.84 -7.41 15.49
N PRO A 348 2.29 -6.32 16.09
CA PRO A 348 2.98 -5.54 17.10
C PRO A 348 3.37 -6.34 18.36
N ALA A 349 2.50 -7.22 18.84
CA ALA A 349 2.78 -8.04 20.02
C ALA A 349 4.02 -8.92 19.86
N HIS A 350 4.40 -9.27 18.63
CA HIS A 350 5.59 -10.07 18.32
C HIS A 350 6.72 -9.24 17.71
N GLN A 351 6.56 -7.92 17.51
CA GLN A 351 7.50 -7.07 16.76
C GLN A 351 7.88 -7.72 15.41
N LEU A 352 6.89 -8.27 14.72
CA LEU A 352 7.05 -9.15 13.57
C LEU A 352 6.38 -8.53 12.34
N ALA A 353 7.11 -8.48 11.21
CA ALA A 353 6.52 -8.24 9.92
C ALA A 353 6.70 -9.46 9.01
N ILE A 354 5.66 -9.79 8.26
CA ILE A 354 5.64 -10.91 7.32
C ILE A 354 5.20 -10.37 5.97
N VAL A 355 6.05 -10.50 4.95
CA VAL A 355 5.76 -10.13 3.57
C VAL A 355 5.59 -11.38 2.74
N ARG A 356 4.50 -11.46 1.96
CA ARG A 356 4.32 -12.44 0.91
C ARG A 356 3.94 -11.73 -0.38
N LEU A 357 4.68 -11.99 -1.43
CA LEU A 357 4.34 -11.62 -2.81
C LEU A 357 4.23 -12.89 -3.65
N GLY A 358 3.34 -12.90 -4.63
CA GLY A 358 3.13 -14.09 -5.44
C GLY A 358 2.28 -13.82 -6.68
N HIS A 359 2.17 -14.82 -7.55
CA HIS A 359 1.43 -14.71 -8.79
C HIS A 359 -0.08 -14.78 -8.56
N TYR A 360 -0.84 -14.01 -9.32
CA TYR A 360 -2.31 -13.91 -9.23
C TYR A 360 -3.03 -15.26 -9.30
N LYS A 361 -2.60 -16.15 -10.18
CA LYS A 361 -3.21 -17.50 -10.34
C LYS A 361 -3.10 -18.36 -9.08
N GLY A 362 -2.09 -18.14 -8.25
CA GLY A 362 -1.88 -18.83 -6.99
C GLY A 362 -2.51 -18.13 -5.77
N ALA A 363 -3.34 -17.11 -5.94
CA ALA A 363 -3.84 -16.26 -4.84
C ALA A 363 -4.53 -17.05 -3.73
N GLY A 364 -5.49 -17.89 -4.05
CA GLY A 364 -6.24 -18.67 -3.06
C GLY A 364 -5.37 -19.63 -2.25
N PRO A 365 -4.67 -20.59 -2.90
CA PRO A 365 -3.72 -21.47 -2.22
C PRO A 365 -2.62 -20.70 -1.47
N GLY A 366 -2.09 -19.61 -2.05
CA GLY A 366 -1.06 -18.78 -1.43
C GLY A 366 -1.51 -18.11 -0.14
N ILE A 367 -2.74 -17.61 -0.08
CA ILE A 367 -3.31 -17.08 1.18
C ILE A 367 -3.50 -18.19 2.22
N GLN A 368 -3.91 -19.39 1.80
CA GLN A 368 -4.02 -20.54 2.71
C GLN A 368 -2.66 -20.96 3.25
N ALA A 369 -1.65 -21.05 2.38
CA ALA A 369 -0.27 -21.34 2.78
C ALA A 369 0.27 -20.27 3.75
N LEU A 370 0.03 -18.99 3.46
CA LEU A 370 0.40 -17.90 4.34
C LEU A 370 -0.28 -18.01 5.71
N ARG A 371 -1.57 -18.33 5.77
CA ARG A 371 -2.28 -18.52 7.05
C ARG A 371 -1.65 -19.62 7.89
N LYS A 372 -1.30 -20.76 7.28
CA LYS A 372 -0.60 -21.86 7.97
C LYS A 372 0.78 -21.41 8.46
N ALA A 373 1.55 -20.73 7.59
CA ALA A 373 2.86 -20.20 7.95
C ALA A 373 2.78 -19.18 9.10
N VAL A 374 1.79 -18.31 9.11
CA VAL A 374 1.55 -17.35 10.22
C VAL A 374 1.29 -18.10 11.51
N GLY A 375 0.45 -19.14 11.53
CA GLY A 375 0.22 -19.96 12.73
C GLY A 375 1.51 -20.56 13.30
N ILE A 376 2.35 -21.12 12.43
CA ILE A 376 3.65 -21.67 12.81
C ILE A 376 4.57 -20.57 13.36
N LEU A 377 4.57 -19.39 12.73
CA LEU A 377 5.40 -18.25 13.19
C LEU A 377 4.95 -17.72 14.57
N MET A 378 3.65 -17.76 14.88
CA MET A 378 3.17 -17.37 16.22
C MET A 378 3.67 -18.33 17.32
N GLU A 379 3.95 -19.60 16.98
CA GLU A 379 4.57 -20.55 17.89
C GLU A 379 6.10 -20.45 17.91
N ALA A 380 6.71 -20.03 16.79
CA ALA A 380 8.17 -19.95 16.64
C ALA A 380 8.78 -18.71 17.29
N ILE A 381 8.02 -17.63 17.38
CA ILE A 381 8.50 -16.31 17.78
C ILE A 381 7.69 -15.83 18.99
N PRO A 382 8.32 -15.60 20.15
CA PRO A 382 7.58 -15.19 21.35
C PRO A 382 6.99 -13.79 21.22
N GLN A 383 5.97 -13.51 22.01
CA GLN A 383 5.50 -12.15 22.22
C GLN A 383 6.57 -11.34 22.93
N VAL A 384 6.72 -10.10 22.53
CA VAL A 384 7.60 -9.16 23.20
C VAL A 384 6.80 -8.51 24.33
N ASN A 385 7.21 -8.76 25.58
CA ASN A 385 6.62 -8.06 26.72
C ASN A 385 6.81 -6.55 26.54
N LYS A 386 5.71 -5.82 26.68
CA LYS A 386 5.70 -4.34 26.62
C LYS A 386 6.40 -3.75 27.83
#